data_b4f66d0d311718a0f9c641c14bb0317a
#
_entry.id   b4f66d0d311718a0f9c641c14bb0317a
#
_cell.length_a   1.000
_cell.length_b   1.000
_cell.length_c   1.000
_cell.angle_alpha   90.00
_cell.angle_beta   90.00
_cell.angle_gamma   90.00
#
_symmetry.space_group_name_H-M   'P 1'
#
loop_
_entity.id
_entity.type
_entity.pdbx_description
1 polymer ?
#
loop_
_entity_poly.entity_id
_entity_poly.type
_entity_poly.pdbx_seq_one_letter_code
_entity_poly.pdbx_strand_id
1 'polypeptide(L)'
;MPLGQRVKRRKSRLSLKVCIMRVLDLGCGPGRDLTSWGVTASDEVIGLDIDHRCVTLAKGRFSNRTYLQGAGEYLPFANESFDRVISAIALPYMNIQKALAEIHRILIFGGGLSLSLHTPSFTMTELLHNAIPRPVPTLFRLYVMSNGLLFHCTGKSVGFLKGRTESFQTERGMRVALNRAGFINPSFSRSPGPVGETLRAAARKSKVIGLSAAS
;
A
#
# COMPACT_ATOMS: atom_id res chain seq x y z
N MET A 1 -53.70 39.59 -25.69
CA MET A 1 -52.78 39.38 -24.57
C MET A 1 -52.71 37.88 -24.29
N PRO A 2 -51.61 37.20 -24.52
CA PRO A 2 -51.45 35.82 -24.09
C PRO A 2 -50.55 35.74 -22.85
N LEU A 3 -51.01 34.96 -21.92
CA LEU A 3 -50.43 34.64 -20.62
C LEU A 3 -49.10 33.93 -20.71
N GLY A 4 -48.09 34.45 -20.03
CA GLY A 4 -46.77 33.84 -19.92
C GLY A 4 -46.79 32.56 -19.13
N GLN A 5 -46.41 31.45 -19.79
CA GLN A 5 -46.12 30.19 -19.13
C GLN A 5 -44.75 30.22 -18.44
N ARG A 6 -44.77 30.25 -17.13
CA ARG A 6 -43.60 30.17 -16.25
C ARG A 6 -43.13 28.72 -16.21
N VAL A 7 -42.12 28.41 -17.01
CA VAL A 7 -41.43 27.08 -17.00
C VAL A 7 -40.72 26.92 -15.65
N LYS A 8 -41.27 26.12 -14.76
CA LYS A 8 -40.61 25.66 -13.53
C LYS A 8 -39.46 24.71 -13.91
N ARG A 9 -38.23 25.23 -13.92
CA ARG A 9 -37.01 24.40 -13.97
C ARG A 9 -36.98 23.51 -12.71
N ARG A 10 -37.31 22.22 -12.87
CA ARG A 10 -37.03 21.18 -11.88
C ARG A 10 -35.53 21.09 -11.77
N LYS A 11 -34.91 21.63 -10.70
CA LYS A 11 -33.55 21.28 -10.29
C LYS A 11 -33.58 19.82 -9.87
N SER A 12 -33.14 18.92 -10.75
CA SER A 12 -32.80 17.57 -10.39
C SER A 12 -31.67 17.64 -9.39
N ARG A 13 -31.95 17.40 -8.12
CA ARG A 13 -30.91 17.12 -7.12
C ARG A 13 -30.28 15.77 -7.53
N LEU A 14 -29.15 15.81 -8.23
CA LEU A 14 -28.26 14.65 -8.30
C LEU A 14 -27.82 14.38 -6.85
N SER A 15 -28.46 13.43 -6.20
CA SER A 15 -27.97 12.84 -4.95
C SER A 15 -26.68 12.10 -5.32
N LEU A 16 -25.54 12.73 -5.10
CA LEU A 16 -24.24 12.03 -5.11
C LEU A 16 -24.33 10.99 -4.01
N LYS A 17 -24.55 9.74 -4.41
CA LYS A 17 -24.47 8.59 -3.51
C LYS A 17 -23.03 8.54 -3.02
N VAL A 18 -22.78 8.99 -1.80
CA VAL A 18 -21.47 8.83 -1.14
C VAL A 18 -21.23 7.33 -1.06
N CYS A 19 -20.31 6.83 -1.86
CA CYS A 19 -19.91 5.43 -1.82
C CYS A 19 -18.92 5.31 -0.66
N ILE A 20 -19.34 4.71 0.44
CA ILE A 20 -18.49 4.41 1.58
C ILE A 20 -17.52 3.31 1.15
N MET A 21 -16.22 3.58 1.24
CA MET A 21 -15.17 2.59 0.93
C MET A 21 -14.73 1.89 2.20
N ARG A 22 -14.43 0.60 2.08
CA ARG A 22 -13.74 -0.17 3.10
C ARG A 22 -12.25 -0.20 2.80
N VAL A 23 -11.45 0.45 3.65
CA VAL A 23 -10.03 0.73 3.42
C VAL A 23 -9.18 0.01 4.46
N LEU A 24 -8.17 -0.75 4.00
CA LEU A 24 -7.12 -1.29 4.87
C LEU A 24 -5.90 -0.35 4.85
N ASP A 25 -5.47 0.11 6.02
CA ASP A 25 -4.15 0.74 6.23
C ASP A 25 -3.18 -0.35 6.72
N LEU A 26 -2.40 -0.91 5.80
CA LEU A 26 -1.46 -2.01 6.05
C LEU A 26 -0.10 -1.47 6.51
N GLY A 27 0.32 -1.86 7.70
CA GLY A 27 1.44 -1.26 8.40
C GLY A 27 1.08 0.13 8.89
N CYS A 28 -0.04 0.24 9.62
CA CYS A 28 -0.61 1.52 10.03
C CYS A 28 0.26 2.29 11.04
N GLY A 29 1.27 1.61 11.64
CA GLY A 29 2.10 2.19 12.69
C GLY A 29 1.26 2.74 13.86
N PRO A 30 1.68 3.83 14.50
CA PRO A 30 0.94 4.46 15.60
C PRO A 30 -0.27 5.28 15.13
N GLY A 31 -0.82 4.97 13.97
CA GLY A 31 -1.91 5.68 13.32
C GLY A 31 -1.44 6.91 12.55
N ARG A 32 -2.04 7.15 11.40
CA ARG A 32 -1.74 8.29 10.52
C ARG A 32 -3.01 8.91 9.96
N ASP A 33 -2.91 10.16 9.55
CA ASP A 33 -3.93 10.80 8.72
C ASP A 33 -3.87 10.23 7.31
N LEU A 34 -5.02 9.79 6.80
CA LEU A 34 -5.16 9.20 5.47
C LEU A 34 -5.86 10.15 4.47
N THR A 35 -6.14 11.39 4.85
CA THR A 35 -6.80 12.37 3.97
C THR A 35 -5.98 12.65 2.72
N SER A 36 -4.64 12.70 2.85
CA SER A 36 -3.72 12.85 1.71
C SER A 36 -3.74 11.66 0.74
N TRP A 37 -4.34 10.54 1.14
CA TRP A 37 -4.59 9.36 0.32
C TRP A 37 -6.00 9.33 -0.25
N GLY A 38 -6.80 10.39 -0.01
CA GLY A 38 -8.19 10.50 -0.47
C GLY A 38 -9.18 9.66 0.35
N VAL A 39 -8.82 9.28 1.57
CA VAL A 39 -9.74 8.64 2.53
C VAL A 39 -10.54 9.73 3.23
N THR A 40 -11.85 9.54 3.31
CA THR A 40 -12.79 10.48 3.91
C THR A 40 -13.26 10.02 5.29
N ALA A 41 -13.91 10.90 6.03
CA ALA A 41 -14.46 10.56 7.34
C ALA A 41 -15.62 9.55 7.27
N SER A 42 -16.24 9.37 6.11
CA SER A 42 -17.32 8.40 5.87
C SER A 42 -16.79 6.99 5.57
N ASP A 43 -15.51 6.83 5.23
CA ASP A 43 -14.94 5.53 4.89
C ASP A 43 -14.70 4.66 6.13
N GLU A 44 -14.94 3.36 6.00
CA GLU A 44 -14.60 2.38 7.02
C GLU A 44 -13.11 2.06 6.94
N VAL A 45 -12.32 2.52 7.92
CA VAL A 45 -10.88 2.31 7.96
C VAL A 45 -10.51 1.24 8.97
N ILE A 46 -9.78 0.22 8.53
CA ILE A 46 -9.16 -0.79 9.37
C ILE A 46 -7.64 -0.65 9.25
N GLY A 47 -6.95 -0.44 10.38
CA GLY A 47 -5.49 -0.45 10.46
C GLY A 47 -4.97 -1.80 10.90
N LEU A 48 -3.89 -2.28 10.27
CA LEU A 48 -3.22 -3.52 10.68
C LEU A 48 -1.71 -3.26 10.77
N ASP A 49 -1.12 -3.68 11.91
CA ASP A 49 0.32 -3.60 12.13
C ASP A 49 0.80 -4.83 12.90
N ILE A 50 2.05 -5.24 12.68
CA ILE A 50 2.66 -6.35 13.39
C ILE A 50 3.04 -5.98 14.84
N ASP A 51 3.34 -4.70 15.09
CA ASP A 51 3.74 -4.20 16.41
C ASP A 51 2.51 -3.85 17.27
N HIS A 52 2.31 -4.60 18.33
CA HIS A 52 1.22 -4.36 19.29
C HIS A 52 1.24 -2.95 19.90
N ARG A 53 2.42 -2.37 20.13
CA ARG A 53 2.56 -1.00 20.67
C ARG A 53 2.03 0.03 19.67
N CYS A 54 2.34 -0.16 18.38
CA CYS A 54 1.80 0.68 17.33
C CYS A 54 0.27 0.62 17.29
N VAL A 55 -0.30 -0.58 17.35
CA VAL A 55 -1.76 -0.81 17.37
C VAL A 55 -2.41 -0.11 18.57
N THR A 56 -1.81 -0.19 19.75
CA THR A 56 -2.32 0.45 20.96
C THR A 56 -2.30 1.98 20.84
N LEU A 57 -1.21 2.55 20.35
CA LEU A 57 -1.10 3.99 20.12
C LEU A 57 -2.09 4.48 19.06
N ALA A 58 -2.28 3.72 17.99
CA ALA A 58 -3.22 4.05 16.93
C ALA A 58 -4.67 4.11 17.43
N LYS A 59 -5.08 3.16 18.27
CA LYS A 59 -6.40 3.14 18.94
C LYS A 59 -6.65 4.40 19.77
N GLY A 60 -5.63 4.86 20.49
CA GLY A 60 -5.73 6.09 21.29
C GLY A 60 -5.79 7.36 20.44
N ARG A 61 -5.17 7.36 19.26
CA ARG A 61 -5.07 8.53 18.38
C ARG A 61 -6.28 8.71 17.46
N PHE A 62 -6.87 7.61 16.97
CA PHE A 62 -8.01 7.60 16.05
C PHE A 62 -9.06 6.59 16.51
N SER A 63 -9.86 6.96 17.53
CA SER A 63 -10.85 6.08 18.15
C SER A 63 -12.02 5.69 17.23
N ASN A 64 -12.20 6.39 16.12
CA ASN A 64 -13.22 6.11 15.11
C ASN A 64 -12.82 5.07 14.07
N ARG A 65 -11.65 4.42 14.25
CA ARG A 65 -11.13 3.38 13.35
C ARG A 65 -10.91 2.07 14.11
N THR A 66 -10.95 0.96 13.38
CA THR A 66 -10.62 -0.36 13.92
C THR A 66 -9.14 -0.66 13.71
N TYR A 67 -8.45 -1.19 14.72
CA TYR A 67 -7.04 -1.56 14.63
C TYR A 67 -6.81 -2.98 15.11
N LEU A 68 -6.07 -3.76 14.33
CA LEU A 68 -5.74 -5.16 14.55
C LEU A 68 -4.24 -5.38 14.55
N GLN A 69 -3.76 -6.30 15.36
CA GLN A 69 -2.40 -6.80 15.26
C GLN A 69 -2.36 -7.95 14.27
N GLY A 70 -1.40 -7.92 13.32
CA GLY A 70 -1.22 -8.98 12.33
C GLY A 70 -0.07 -8.72 11.37
N ALA A 71 0.31 -9.77 10.63
CA ALA A 71 1.32 -9.71 9.60
C ALA A 71 0.68 -9.54 8.22
N GLY A 72 1.33 -8.75 7.35
CA GLY A 72 0.84 -8.49 6.00
C GLY A 72 0.89 -9.69 5.07
N GLU A 73 1.69 -10.70 5.43
CA GLU A 73 1.80 -11.98 4.72
C GLU A 73 0.67 -12.97 5.02
N TYR A 74 -0.19 -12.66 6.02
CA TYR A 74 -1.30 -13.50 6.49
C TYR A 74 -2.43 -12.60 6.99
N LEU A 75 -3.17 -12.00 6.08
CA LEU A 75 -4.23 -11.05 6.42
C LEU A 75 -5.49 -11.76 6.95
N PRO A 76 -5.99 -11.42 8.16
CA PRO A 76 -7.12 -12.10 8.78
C PRO A 76 -8.47 -11.61 8.22
N PHE A 77 -8.57 -11.46 6.91
CA PHE A 77 -9.75 -10.94 6.23
C PHE A 77 -10.23 -11.90 5.16
N ALA A 78 -11.53 -11.88 4.88
CA ALA A 78 -12.13 -12.65 3.80
C ALA A 78 -11.64 -12.17 2.43
N ASN A 79 -11.77 -13.03 1.42
CA ASN A 79 -11.55 -12.65 0.03
C ASN A 79 -12.49 -11.50 -0.34
N GLU A 80 -12.02 -10.59 -1.19
CA GLU A 80 -12.85 -9.53 -1.80
C GLU A 80 -13.64 -8.70 -0.79
N SER A 81 -12.98 -8.34 0.32
CA SER A 81 -13.62 -7.64 1.44
C SER A 81 -13.18 -6.17 1.59
N PHE A 82 -12.30 -5.67 0.69
CA PHE A 82 -11.82 -4.29 0.71
C PHE A 82 -11.90 -3.63 -0.67
N ASP A 83 -12.32 -2.37 -0.67
CA ASP A 83 -12.29 -1.53 -1.88
C ASP A 83 -10.89 -1.00 -2.15
N ARG A 84 -10.11 -0.79 -1.08
CA ARG A 84 -8.80 -0.19 -1.18
C ARG A 84 -7.84 -0.69 -0.10
N VAL A 85 -6.58 -0.88 -0.47
CA VAL A 85 -5.47 -1.10 0.46
C VAL A 85 -4.46 0.02 0.29
N ILE A 86 -4.02 0.60 1.41
CA ILE A 86 -2.97 1.60 1.50
C ILE A 86 -1.83 1.02 2.32
N SER A 87 -0.58 1.15 1.88
CA SER A 87 0.59 0.82 2.69
C SER A 87 1.66 1.89 2.49
N ALA A 88 1.94 2.64 3.54
CA ALA A 88 2.95 3.69 3.52
C ALA A 88 4.22 3.21 4.24
N ILE A 89 5.24 2.90 3.44
CA ILE A 89 6.60 2.54 3.90
C ILE A 89 6.67 1.21 4.69
N ALA A 90 5.60 0.42 4.78
CA ALA A 90 5.61 -0.83 5.51
C ALA A 90 5.93 -2.05 4.61
N LEU A 91 5.52 -2.04 3.35
CA LEU A 91 5.74 -3.16 2.43
C LEU A 91 7.21 -3.59 2.27
N PRO A 92 8.23 -2.68 2.28
CA PRO A 92 9.65 -3.06 2.22
C PRO A 92 10.12 -4.00 3.33
N TYR A 93 9.45 -4.02 4.46
CA TYR A 93 9.78 -4.84 5.64
C TYR A 93 9.04 -6.18 5.68
N MET A 94 8.21 -6.47 4.68
CA MET A 94 7.43 -7.68 4.53
C MET A 94 8.03 -8.59 3.44
N ASN A 95 7.62 -9.85 3.42
CA ASN A 95 7.78 -10.66 2.22
C ASN A 95 6.84 -10.10 1.15
N ILE A 96 7.38 -9.28 0.23
CA ILE A 96 6.61 -8.51 -0.74
C ILE A 96 5.70 -9.42 -1.58
N GLN A 97 6.20 -10.60 -1.98
CA GLN A 97 5.43 -11.54 -2.80
C GLN A 97 4.19 -12.05 -2.06
N LYS A 98 4.38 -12.50 -0.81
CA LYS A 98 3.27 -12.98 0.03
C LYS A 98 2.30 -11.86 0.37
N ALA A 99 2.81 -10.70 0.77
CA ALA A 99 1.97 -9.54 1.10
C ALA A 99 1.14 -9.08 -0.09
N LEU A 100 1.73 -8.99 -1.30
CA LEU A 100 0.99 -8.63 -2.52
C LEU A 100 -0.06 -9.67 -2.89
N ALA A 101 0.20 -10.97 -2.70
CA ALA A 101 -0.79 -12.02 -2.93
C ALA A 101 -1.98 -11.91 -1.96
N GLU A 102 -1.72 -11.65 -0.67
CA GLU A 102 -2.77 -11.42 0.33
C GLU A 102 -3.56 -10.15 0.05
N ILE A 103 -2.89 -9.04 -0.30
CA ILE A 103 -3.55 -7.79 -0.70
C ILE A 103 -4.45 -8.03 -1.91
N HIS A 104 -3.96 -8.76 -2.92
CA HIS A 104 -4.77 -9.10 -4.10
C HIS A 104 -5.96 -9.96 -3.73
N ARG A 105 -5.81 -10.93 -2.81
CA ARG A 105 -6.89 -11.79 -2.35
C ARG A 105 -8.03 -11.01 -1.70
N ILE A 106 -7.69 -10.08 -0.79
CA ILE A 106 -8.69 -9.34 -0.02
C ILE A 106 -9.36 -8.18 -0.78
N LEU A 107 -8.72 -7.65 -1.83
CA LEU A 107 -9.32 -6.60 -2.64
C LEU A 107 -10.48 -7.14 -3.48
N ILE A 108 -11.56 -6.36 -3.61
CA ILE A 108 -12.62 -6.60 -4.59
C ILE A 108 -12.08 -6.46 -6.02
N PHE A 109 -12.80 -6.96 -7.02
CA PHE A 109 -12.47 -6.70 -8.43
C PHE A 109 -12.54 -5.20 -8.74
N GLY A 110 -11.48 -4.69 -9.36
CA GLY A 110 -11.31 -3.24 -9.60
C GLY A 110 -10.83 -2.44 -8.39
N GLY A 111 -10.72 -3.09 -7.23
CA GLY A 111 -10.22 -2.50 -6.00
C GLY A 111 -8.79 -1.95 -6.14
N GLY A 112 -8.49 -0.89 -5.41
CA GLY A 112 -7.27 -0.11 -5.55
C GLY A 112 -6.19 -0.47 -4.53
N LEU A 113 -4.93 -0.55 -4.98
CA LEU A 113 -3.73 -0.59 -4.14
C LEU A 113 -2.99 0.73 -4.27
N SER A 114 -2.57 1.31 -3.14
CA SER A 114 -1.76 2.53 -3.08
C SER A 114 -0.59 2.33 -2.13
N LEU A 115 0.62 2.54 -2.60
CA LEU A 115 1.87 2.28 -1.88
C LEU A 115 2.74 3.53 -1.79
N SER A 116 3.47 3.69 -0.69
CA SER A 116 4.67 4.52 -0.59
C SER A 116 5.85 3.63 -0.19
N LEU A 117 6.99 3.79 -0.84
CA LEU A 117 8.09 2.84 -0.83
C LEU A 117 9.43 3.55 -0.63
N HIS A 118 10.42 2.84 -0.08
CA HIS A 118 11.80 3.30 0.00
C HIS A 118 12.49 3.30 -1.36
N THR A 119 13.11 4.41 -1.70
CA THR A 119 13.94 4.53 -2.91
C THR A 119 15.38 4.09 -2.67
N PRO A 120 16.17 3.80 -3.72
CA PRO A 120 17.61 3.56 -3.58
C PRO A 120 18.34 4.72 -2.90
N SER A 121 17.95 5.98 -3.18
CA SER A 121 18.56 7.17 -2.56
C SER A 121 18.36 7.20 -1.05
N PHE A 122 17.17 6.86 -0.56
CA PHE A 122 16.90 6.72 0.87
C PHE A 122 17.87 5.72 1.52
N THR A 123 17.96 4.52 0.95
CA THR A 123 18.83 3.45 1.48
C THR A 123 20.31 3.83 1.43
N MET A 124 20.73 4.56 0.39
CA MET A 124 22.11 5.06 0.27
C MET A 124 22.41 6.12 1.33
N THR A 125 21.51 7.06 1.57
CA THR A 125 21.65 8.06 2.63
C THR A 125 21.76 7.40 3.99
N GLU A 126 20.92 6.43 4.29
CA GLU A 126 20.98 5.63 5.52
C GLU A 126 22.31 4.88 5.66
N LEU A 127 22.83 4.30 4.55
CA LEU A 127 24.12 3.65 4.53
C LEU A 127 25.25 4.63 4.89
N LEU A 128 25.28 5.80 4.27
CA LEU A 128 26.32 6.81 4.47
C LEU A 128 26.29 7.39 5.89
N HIS A 129 25.10 7.66 6.44
CA HIS A 129 24.96 8.19 7.81
C HIS A 129 25.34 7.18 8.89
N ASN A 130 25.14 5.88 8.64
CA ASN A 130 25.40 4.82 9.63
C ASN A 130 26.71 4.06 9.40
N ALA A 131 27.53 4.45 8.42
CA ALA A 131 28.74 3.73 8.01
C ALA A 131 29.95 3.86 8.94
N ILE A 132 29.88 4.64 10.04
CA ILE A 132 30.99 4.86 10.98
C ILE A 132 30.76 4.07 12.28
N PRO A 133 31.69 3.37 12.84
CA PRO A 133 32.34 2.07 12.57
C PRO A 133 31.63 0.92 13.31
N ARG A 134 30.52 0.42 12.81
CA ARG A 134 29.81 -0.72 13.40
C ARG A 134 29.68 -1.84 12.38
N PRO A 135 30.37 -2.98 12.50
CA PRO A 135 30.41 -4.03 11.46
C PRO A 135 29.05 -4.67 11.19
N VAL A 136 28.23 -4.88 12.22
CA VAL A 136 26.93 -5.54 12.07
C VAL A 136 25.91 -4.69 11.28
N PRO A 137 25.73 -3.38 11.57
CA PRO A 137 24.88 -2.52 10.73
C PRO A 137 25.36 -2.43 9.27
N THR A 138 26.67 -2.40 9.04
CA THR A 138 27.23 -2.33 7.69
C THR A 138 26.90 -3.58 6.88
N LEU A 139 27.08 -4.78 7.46
CA LEU A 139 26.73 -6.05 6.80
C LEU A 139 25.21 -6.11 6.45
N PHE A 140 24.37 -5.66 7.38
CA PHE A 140 22.94 -5.59 7.13
C PHE A 140 22.60 -4.61 5.99
N ARG A 141 23.25 -3.46 5.90
CA ARG A 141 23.03 -2.50 4.80
C ARG A 141 23.52 -3.04 3.44
N LEU A 142 24.62 -3.79 3.42
CA LEU A 142 25.06 -4.49 2.21
C LEU A 142 24.02 -5.53 1.75
N TYR A 143 23.43 -6.26 2.69
CA TYR A 143 22.32 -7.14 2.39
C TYR A 143 21.13 -6.35 1.79
N VAL A 144 20.71 -5.22 2.39
CA VAL A 144 19.60 -4.40 1.89
C VAL A 144 19.88 -3.91 0.47
N MET A 145 21.11 -3.49 0.18
CA MET A 145 21.54 -3.08 -1.17
C MET A 145 21.47 -4.23 -2.17
N SER A 146 22.04 -5.39 -1.82
CA SER A 146 22.04 -6.59 -2.68
C SER A 146 20.61 -7.09 -2.92
N ASN A 147 19.78 -7.11 -1.87
CA ASN A 147 18.39 -7.52 -1.95
C ASN A 147 17.56 -6.53 -2.79
N GLY A 148 17.84 -5.24 -2.69
CA GLY A 148 17.21 -4.22 -3.54
C GLY A 148 17.59 -4.36 -5.01
N LEU A 149 18.86 -4.72 -5.32
CA LEU A 149 19.29 -4.99 -6.69
C LEU A 149 18.60 -6.26 -7.24
N LEU A 150 18.53 -7.32 -6.43
CA LEU A 150 17.77 -8.54 -6.77
C LEU A 150 16.29 -8.19 -7.05
N PHE A 151 15.70 -7.36 -6.19
CA PHE A 151 14.32 -6.89 -6.37
C PHE A 151 14.17 -6.09 -7.66
N HIS A 152 15.10 -5.19 -7.97
CA HIS A 152 15.12 -4.45 -9.23
C HIS A 152 15.08 -5.36 -10.47
N CYS A 153 15.88 -6.41 -10.46
CA CYS A 153 15.99 -7.34 -11.59
C CYS A 153 14.82 -8.31 -11.68
N THR A 154 14.32 -8.79 -10.54
CA THR A 154 13.44 -9.95 -10.48
C THR A 154 12.06 -9.67 -9.90
N GLY A 155 11.86 -8.53 -9.23
CA GLY A 155 10.66 -8.24 -8.43
C GLY A 155 10.50 -9.14 -7.20
N LYS A 156 11.57 -9.86 -6.80
CA LYS A 156 11.59 -10.74 -5.62
C LYS A 156 12.55 -10.22 -4.58
N SER A 157 12.20 -10.33 -3.31
CA SER A 157 13.07 -10.08 -2.17
C SER A 157 13.33 -11.39 -1.42
N VAL A 158 14.50 -11.50 -0.78
CA VAL A 158 14.90 -12.66 0.02
C VAL A 158 15.03 -12.24 1.48
N GLY A 159 14.54 -13.08 2.40
CA GLY A 159 14.68 -12.84 3.83
C GLY A 159 16.11 -12.98 4.31
N PHE A 160 16.51 -12.14 5.26
CA PHE A 160 17.75 -12.25 6.01
C PHE A 160 17.56 -13.14 7.26
N LEU A 161 18.57 -13.26 8.10
CA LEU A 161 18.52 -14.03 9.35
C LEU A 161 17.23 -13.78 10.14
N LYS A 162 16.55 -14.85 10.56
CA LYS A 162 15.25 -14.83 11.27
C LYS A 162 14.06 -14.26 10.47
N GLY A 163 14.11 -14.35 9.13
CA GLY A 163 12.98 -13.94 8.27
C GLY A 163 12.80 -12.44 8.10
N ARG A 164 13.71 -11.60 8.58
CA ARG A 164 13.69 -10.15 8.31
C ARG A 164 13.91 -9.93 6.81
N THR A 165 12.98 -9.24 6.18
CA THR A 165 13.09 -8.78 4.79
C THR A 165 13.21 -7.27 4.81
N GLU A 166 14.21 -6.74 4.13
CA GLU A 166 14.31 -5.32 3.83
C GLU A 166 15.00 -5.15 2.47
N SER A 167 14.49 -4.25 1.65
CA SER A 167 15.08 -3.90 0.36
C SER A 167 14.62 -2.51 -0.04
N PHE A 168 15.39 -1.81 -0.85
CA PHE A 168 14.86 -0.66 -1.57
C PHE A 168 14.00 -1.12 -2.75
N GLN A 169 13.06 -0.28 -3.16
CA GLN A 169 12.19 -0.58 -4.28
C GLN A 169 12.45 0.37 -5.44
N THR A 170 12.38 -0.19 -6.64
CA THR A 170 12.45 0.56 -7.88
C THR A 170 11.14 0.39 -8.65
N GLU A 171 10.84 1.32 -9.52
CA GLU A 171 9.67 1.25 -10.40
C GLU A 171 9.64 -0.07 -11.19
N ARG A 172 10.79 -0.47 -11.80
CA ARG A 172 10.90 -1.71 -12.56
C ARG A 172 10.59 -2.94 -11.71
N GLY A 173 11.23 -3.07 -10.53
CA GLY A 173 11.02 -4.21 -9.64
C GLY A 173 9.58 -4.29 -9.13
N MET A 174 9.00 -3.15 -8.75
CA MET A 174 7.59 -3.10 -8.32
C MET A 174 6.61 -3.42 -9.45
N ARG A 175 6.87 -2.96 -10.67
CA ARG A 175 6.05 -3.30 -11.84
C ARG A 175 6.03 -4.81 -12.07
N VAL A 176 7.19 -5.47 -11.99
CA VAL A 176 7.29 -6.93 -12.11
C VAL A 176 6.55 -7.64 -10.97
N ALA A 177 6.73 -7.18 -9.72
CA ALA A 177 6.09 -7.78 -8.56
C ALA A 177 4.56 -7.64 -8.60
N LEU A 178 4.05 -6.44 -8.94
CA LEU A 178 2.62 -6.17 -9.07
C LEU A 178 1.96 -7.00 -10.17
N ASN A 179 2.58 -7.05 -11.35
CA ASN A 179 2.05 -7.85 -12.48
C ASN A 179 1.99 -9.34 -12.13
N ARG A 180 3.02 -9.89 -11.46
CA ARG A 180 3.01 -11.29 -10.99
C ARG A 180 1.92 -11.57 -9.95
N ALA A 181 1.61 -10.58 -9.12
CA ALA A 181 0.54 -10.71 -8.13
C ALA A 181 -0.87 -10.51 -8.72
N GLY A 182 -1.00 -10.27 -10.04
CA GLY A 182 -2.29 -10.12 -10.73
C GLY A 182 -2.83 -8.69 -10.74
N PHE A 183 -2.02 -7.70 -10.36
CA PHE A 183 -2.41 -6.30 -10.49
C PHE A 183 -2.21 -5.79 -11.92
N ILE A 184 -3.09 -4.90 -12.35
CA ILE A 184 -3.05 -4.25 -13.66
C ILE A 184 -2.85 -2.74 -13.53
N ASN A 185 -2.41 -2.11 -14.63
CA ASN A 185 -2.23 -0.67 -14.78
C ASN A 185 -1.38 -0.05 -13.65
N PRO A 186 -0.20 -0.62 -13.31
CA PRO A 186 0.65 -0.02 -12.29
C PRO A 186 1.16 1.35 -12.76
N SER A 187 0.85 2.37 -11.98
CA SER A 187 1.32 3.74 -12.16
C SER A 187 2.30 4.11 -11.05
N PHE A 188 3.26 4.95 -11.38
CA PHE A 188 4.32 5.36 -10.46
C PHE A 188 4.49 6.87 -10.49
N SER A 189 4.78 7.43 -9.32
CA SER A 189 5.16 8.83 -9.16
C SER A 189 6.18 8.96 -8.04
N ARG A 190 6.94 10.05 -8.05
CA ARG A 190 7.86 10.38 -6.97
C ARG A 190 7.33 11.58 -6.21
N SER A 191 7.51 11.59 -4.91
CA SER A 191 7.16 12.72 -4.07
C SER A 191 8.26 12.97 -3.04
N PRO A 192 8.48 14.25 -2.64
CA PRO A 192 9.35 14.55 -1.52
C PRO A 192 8.91 13.77 -0.28
N GLY A 193 9.87 13.24 0.47
CA GLY A 193 9.67 12.57 1.75
C GLY A 193 10.51 13.22 2.83
N PRO A 194 10.36 12.80 4.11
CA PRO A 194 11.13 13.34 5.23
C PRO A 194 12.64 13.16 5.07
N VAL A 195 13.05 12.11 4.38
CA VAL A 195 14.45 11.78 4.07
C VAL A 195 14.56 11.43 2.60
N GLY A 196 14.71 12.44 1.74
CA GLY A 196 14.81 12.24 0.29
C GLY A 196 13.47 11.96 -0.39
N GLU A 197 13.52 11.34 -1.58
CA GLU A 197 12.32 11.02 -2.36
C GLU A 197 11.69 9.68 -1.93
N THR A 198 10.38 9.61 -1.97
CA THR A 198 9.61 8.37 -1.87
C THR A 198 9.03 7.99 -3.23
N LEU A 199 9.05 6.70 -3.54
CA LEU A 199 8.37 6.15 -4.71
C LEU A 199 6.93 5.82 -4.32
N ARG A 200 5.97 6.44 -4.98
CA ARG A 200 4.56 6.07 -4.87
C ARG A 200 4.19 5.15 -6.01
N ALA A 201 3.45 4.08 -5.70
CA ALA A 201 2.89 3.17 -6.68
C ALA A 201 1.39 3.01 -6.44
N ALA A 202 0.63 2.94 -7.53
CA ALA A 202 -0.79 2.60 -7.49
C ALA A 202 -1.09 1.54 -8.54
N ALA A 203 -2.01 0.62 -8.24
CA ALA A 203 -2.44 -0.44 -9.14
C ALA A 203 -3.88 -0.87 -8.81
N ARG A 204 -4.49 -1.68 -9.67
CA ARG A 204 -5.85 -2.21 -9.47
C ARG A 204 -5.86 -3.73 -9.59
N LYS A 205 -6.73 -4.39 -8.83
CA LYS A 205 -7.02 -5.81 -9.02
C LYS A 205 -7.76 -6.00 -10.35
N SER A 206 -7.25 -6.87 -11.21
CA SER A 206 -7.90 -7.25 -12.45
C SER A 206 -9.20 -8.00 -12.16
N LYS A 207 -10.23 -7.81 -13.03
CA LYS A 207 -11.24 -8.85 -13.20
C LYS A 207 -10.53 -10.00 -13.93
N VAL A 208 -10.40 -11.15 -13.31
CA VAL A 208 -10.01 -12.36 -14.03
C VAL A 208 -11.15 -12.68 -14.99
N ILE A 209 -11.01 -12.24 -16.25
CA ILE A 209 -11.73 -12.88 -17.33
C ILE A 209 -11.04 -14.24 -17.43
N GLY A 210 -11.72 -15.29 -16.96
CA GLY A 210 -11.23 -16.65 -17.08
C GLY A 210 -10.98 -16.95 -18.54
N LEU A 211 -9.74 -16.78 -18.98
CA LEU A 211 -9.23 -17.51 -20.12
C LEU A 211 -9.06 -18.94 -19.59
N SER A 212 -10.14 -19.72 -19.73
CA SER A 212 -10.10 -21.16 -19.78
C SER A 212 -8.85 -21.53 -20.57
N ALA A 213 -7.88 -22.21 -19.91
CA ALA A 213 -6.86 -22.93 -20.62
C ALA A 213 -7.57 -23.95 -21.51
N ALA A 214 -7.71 -23.62 -22.76
CA ALA A 214 -8.07 -24.57 -23.78
C ALA A 214 -6.78 -25.30 -24.17
N SER A 215 -6.75 -26.56 -23.78
CA SER A 215 -6.01 -27.73 -24.32
C SER A 215 -4.57 -27.49 -24.78
#